data_ef7cb4ca25370c9532739d91a831c355
#
_entry.id   ef7cb4ca25370c9532739d91a831c355
#
_cell.length_a   1.000
_cell.length_b   1.000
_cell.length_c   1.000
_cell.angle_alpha   90.00
_cell.angle_beta   90.00
_cell.angle_gamma   90.00
#
_symmetry.space_group_name_H-M   'P 1'
#
loop_
_entity.id
_entity.type
_entity.pdbx_description
1 polymer ?
#
loop_
_entity_poly.entity_id
_entity_poly.type
_entity_poly.pdbx_seq_one_letter_code
_entity_poly.pdbx_strand_id
1 'polypeptide(L)'
;MRPKKRRVSSGVYFWSSKISVKIGVISDTHGYLDPKIFGLFAGVEHILHAGDIGFASIILELQEIAPVTAVHGNTDAGLPFKETEIAELAKKKFLVHHIVNPNAPSDKLKARIAREQPHVLIFGHTHKRFCETIAGILFFNPGYSGKPKFGVERGAAVLHCDGKEIRHEFLNL
;
A
#
# COMPACT_ATOMS: atom_id res chain seq x y z
N MET A 1 -53.47 6.90 -43.79
CA MET A 1 -52.34 7.56 -43.10
C MET A 1 -51.70 6.49 -42.19
N ARG A 2 -50.49 6.02 -42.45
CA ARG A 2 -49.79 5.02 -41.63
C ARG A 2 -48.83 5.73 -40.70
N PRO A 3 -48.72 5.39 -39.38
CA PRO A 3 -47.79 6.03 -38.49
C PRO A 3 -46.35 5.56 -38.71
N LYS A 4 -45.43 6.51 -38.79
CA LYS A 4 -44.00 6.28 -38.94
C LYS A 4 -43.42 5.61 -37.67
N LYS A 5 -42.80 4.42 -37.80
CA LYS A 5 -42.05 3.79 -36.75
C LYS A 5 -40.76 4.59 -36.47
N ARG A 6 -40.63 5.16 -35.27
CA ARG A 6 -39.34 5.67 -34.77
C ARG A 6 -38.47 4.49 -34.38
N ARG A 7 -37.26 4.43 -34.95
CA ARG A 7 -36.20 3.50 -34.58
C ARG A 7 -35.70 3.89 -33.19
N VAL A 8 -35.88 3.01 -32.20
CA VAL A 8 -35.26 3.13 -30.90
C VAL A 8 -33.85 2.56 -31.06
N SER A 9 -32.84 3.43 -30.95
CA SER A 9 -31.46 2.99 -30.89
C SER A 9 -31.23 2.34 -29.52
N SER A 10 -30.92 1.04 -29.52
CA SER A 10 -30.49 0.31 -28.34
C SER A 10 -29.12 0.86 -27.89
N GLY A 11 -29.13 1.79 -26.98
CA GLY A 11 -27.93 2.24 -26.28
C GLY A 11 -27.49 1.12 -25.35
N VAL A 12 -26.51 0.35 -25.77
CA VAL A 12 -25.77 -0.53 -24.87
C VAL A 12 -24.93 0.38 -23.97
N TYR A 13 -25.40 0.63 -22.76
CA TYR A 13 -24.59 1.26 -21.74
C TYR A 13 -23.52 0.27 -21.29
N PHE A 14 -22.32 0.38 -21.85
CA PHE A 14 -21.14 -0.24 -21.28
C PHE A 14 -20.87 0.46 -19.93
N TRP A 15 -21.29 -0.17 -18.87
CA TRP A 15 -20.75 0.14 -17.54
C TRP A 15 -19.30 -0.33 -17.57
N SER A 16 -18.39 0.57 -17.94
CA SER A 16 -16.98 0.39 -17.63
C SER A 16 -16.88 0.48 -16.10
N SER A 17 -17.06 -0.67 -15.43
CA SER A 17 -16.65 -0.79 -14.03
C SER A 17 -15.15 -0.56 -14.02
N LYS A 18 -14.74 0.66 -13.64
CA LYS A 18 -13.33 0.92 -13.31
C LYS A 18 -12.97 -0.07 -12.21
N ILE A 19 -12.26 -1.13 -12.58
CA ILE A 19 -11.73 -2.08 -11.59
C ILE A 19 -10.68 -1.30 -10.81
N SER A 20 -11.05 -0.87 -9.62
CA SER A 20 -10.14 -0.24 -8.69
C SER A 20 -9.59 -1.32 -7.78
N VAL A 21 -8.30 -1.61 -7.90
CA VAL A 21 -7.59 -2.53 -7.02
C VAL A 21 -7.36 -1.83 -5.68
N LYS A 22 -7.72 -2.49 -4.58
CA LYS A 22 -7.46 -2.03 -3.22
C LYS A 22 -6.20 -2.70 -2.68
N ILE A 23 -5.26 -1.89 -2.19
CA ILE A 23 -4.00 -2.36 -1.62
C ILE A 23 -3.92 -1.89 -0.18
N GLY A 24 -3.86 -2.83 0.77
CA GLY A 24 -3.59 -2.53 2.18
C GLY A 24 -2.12 -2.13 2.37
N VAL A 25 -1.87 -1.11 3.17
CA VAL A 25 -0.50 -0.67 3.51
C VAL A 25 -0.38 -0.58 5.02
N ILE A 26 0.60 -1.28 5.58
CA ILE A 26 0.86 -1.37 7.03
C ILE A 26 2.37 -1.33 7.28
N SER A 27 2.78 -0.81 8.43
CA SER A 27 4.18 -0.74 8.86
C SER A 27 4.32 -0.72 10.37
N ASP A 28 5.51 -1.02 10.87
CA ASP A 28 5.88 -0.83 12.28
C ASP A 28 4.91 -1.54 13.23
N THR A 29 4.58 -2.80 12.94
CA THR A 29 3.71 -3.65 13.76
C THR A 29 4.40 -4.13 15.04
N HIS A 30 5.74 -4.27 15.02
CA HIS A 30 6.54 -4.67 16.20
C HIS A 30 5.97 -5.88 16.95
N GLY A 31 5.54 -6.91 16.21
CA GLY A 31 5.00 -8.14 16.78
C GLY A 31 3.57 -8.03 17.32
N TYR A 32 2.82 -7.02 16.92
CA TYR A 32 1.41 -6.85 17.26
C TYR A 32 0.57 -6.50 16.04
N LEU A 33 -0.43 -7.32 15.76
CA LEU A 33 -1.45 -7.01 14.76
C LEU A 33 -2.75 -6.62 15.47
N ASP A 34 -3.23 -5.40 15.21
CA ASP A 34 -4.51 -4.96 15.75
C ASP A 34 -5.65 -5.75 15.09
N PRO A 35 -6.57 -6.38 15.87
CA PRO A 35 -7.68 -7.14 15.30
C PRO A 35 -8.58 -6.34 14.36
N LYS A 36 -8.62 -5.02 14.49
CA LYS A 36 -9.36 -4.15 13.56
C LYS A 36 -8.87 -4.27 12.12
N ILE A 37 -7.61 -4.65 11.89
CA ILE A 37 -7.02 -4.78 10.55
C ILE A 37 -7.83 -5.75 9.69
N PHE A 38 -8.34 -6.86 10.26
CA PHE A 38 -9.15 -7.82 9.52
C PHE A 38 -10.41 -7.18 8.90
N GLY A 39 -11.07 -6.29 9.64
CA GLY A 39 -12.23 -5.54 9.12
C GLY A 39 -11.84 -4.38 8.21
N LEU A 40 -10.81 -3.63 8.57
CA LEU A 40 -10.35 -2.44 7.82
C LEU A 40 -9.75 -2.81 6.46
N PHE A 41 -9.12 -3.99 6.35
CA PHE A 41 -8.57 -4.50 5.10
C PHE A 41 -9.54 -5.43 4.36
N ALA A 42 -10.82 -5.48 4.75
CA ALA A 42 -11.79 -6.27 4.02
C ALA A 42 -11.87 -5.85 2.54
N GLY A 43 -11.65 -6.82 1.66
CA GLY A 43 -11.69 -6.61 0.21
C GLY A 43 -10.44 -5.94 -0.40
N VAL A 44 -9.31 -5.86 0.34
CA VAL A 44 -8.02 -5.58 -0.29
C VAL A 44 -7.55 -6.80 -1.08
N GLU A 45 -6.86 -6.56 -2.19
CA GLU A 45 -6.39 -7.60 -3.10
C GLU A 45 -4.91 -7.94 -2.87
N HIS A 46 -4.18 -7.07 -2.18
CA HIS A 46 -2.78 -7.25 -1.79
C HIS A 46 -2.45 -6.39 -0.58
N ILE A 47 -1.46 -6.80 0.21
CA ILE A 47 -0.97 -6.05 1.37
C ILE A 47 0.52 -5.77 1.20
N LEU A 48 0.94 -4.52 1.45
CA LEU A 48 2.33 -4.10 1.50
C LEU A 48 2.71 -3.80 2.96
N HIS A 49 3.68 -4.55 3.50
CA HIS A 49 4.21 -4.31 4.85
C HIS A 49 5.59 -3.67 4.75
N ALA A 50 5.72 -2.45 5.24
CA ALA A 50 6.93 -1.64 5.08
C ALA A 50 8.01 -1.86 6.17
N GLY A 51 8.02 -3.02 6.86
CA GLY A 51 9.07 -3.40 7.81
C GLY A 51 8.76 -3.11 9.27
N ASP A 52 9.72 -3.44 10.15
CA ASP A 52 9.56 -3.52 11.60
C ASP A 52 8.35 -4.39 11.99
N ILE A 53 8.38 -5.62 11.44
CA ILE A 53 7.34 -6.63 11.56
C ILE A 53 7.29 -7.18 12.99
N GLY A 54 8.45 -7.53 13.54
CA GLY A 54 8.67 -8.12 14.86
C GLY A 54 8.61 -9.65 14.86
N PHE A 55 7.52 -10.27 14.42
CA PHE A 55 7.37 -11.73 14.33
C PHE A 55 6.84 -12.17 12.97
N ALA A 56 7.35 -13.28 12.43
CA ALA A 56 6.88 -13.82 11.14
C ALA A 56 5.38 -14.19 11.17
N SER A 57 4.80 -14.49 12.33
CA SER A 57 3.37 -14.76 12.48
C SER A 57 2.47 -13.60 12.02
N ILE A 58 2.95 -12.35 12.15
CA ILE A 58 2.22 -11.16 11.66
C ILE A 58 1.93 -11.28 10.16
N ILE A 59 2.92 -11.74 9.40
CA ILE A 59 2.74 -11.91 7.95
C ILE A 59 1.76 -13.06 7.65
N LEU A 60 1.81 -14.15 8.43
CA LEU A 60 0.86 -15.26 8.26
C LEU A 60 -0.58 -14.81 8.56
N GLU A 61 -0.78 -14.03 9.62
CA GLU A 61 -2.08 -13.46 9.95
C GLU A 61 -2.59 -12.51 8.85
N LEU A 62 -1.73 -11.66 8.31
CA LEU A 62 -2.09 -10.77 7.18
C LEU A 62 -2.42 -11.56 5.90
N GLN A 63 -1.76 -12.69 5.68
CA GLN A 63 -2.03 -13.58 4.54
C GLN A 63 -3.41 -14.24 4.59
N GLU A 64 -4.06 -14.30 5.76
CA GLU A 64 -5.46 -14.72 5.86
C GLU A 64 -6.42 -13.73 5.17
N ILE A 65 -5.99 -12.46 4.99
CA ILE A 65 -6.78 -11.42 4.32
C ILE A 65 -6.47 -11.38 2.83
N ALA A 66 -5.18 -11.27 2.45
CA ALA A 66 -4.71 -11.14 1.07
C ALA A 66 -3.22 -11.50 0.96
N PRO A 67 -2.69 -11.76 -0.26
CA PRO A 67 -1.25 -11.90 -0.49
C PRO A 67 -0.45 -10.73 0.07
N VAL A 68 0.72 -11.00 0.67
CA VAL A 68 1.56 -9.98 1.33
C VAL A 68 2.91 -9.87 0.64
N THR A 69 3.34 -8.66 0.34
CA THR A 69 4.73 -8.29 0.07
C THR A 69 5.28 -7.54 1.26
N ALA A 70 6.36 -8.05 1.87
CA ALA A 70 6.95 -7.45 3.05
C ALA A 70 8.46 -7.25 2.88
N VAL A 71 8.98 -6.20 3.53
CA VAL A 71 10.42 -5.98 3.70
C VAL A 71 10.78 -6.08 5.17
N HIS A 72 12.04 -6.37 5.49
CA HIS A 72 12.49 -6.25 6.88
C HIS A 72 12.78 -4.78 7.24
N GLY A 73 12.51 -4.42 8.49
CA GLY A 73 12.96 -3.18 9.09
C GLY A 73 14.23 -3.36 9.92
N ASN A 74 14.64 -2.32 10.62
CA ASN A 74 15.86 -2.35 11.43
C ASN A 74 15.73 -3.19 12.71
N THR A 75 14.51 -3.53 13.12
CA THR A 75 14.25 -4.38 14.30
C THR A 75 14.00 -5.86 13.95
N ASP A 76 13.97 -6.22 12.66
CA ASP A 76 13.59 -7.54 12.16
C ASP A 76 14.77 -8.50 11.94
N ALA A 77 15.83 -8.41 12.75
CA ALA A 77 17.00 -9.27 12.63
C ALA A 77 16.60 -10.76 12.67
N GLY A 78 17.02 -11.51 11.64
CA GLY A 78 16.71 -12.93 11.51
C GLY A 78 15.41 -13.29 10.80
N LEU A 79 14.57 -12.33 10.44
CA LEU A 79 13.43 -12.59 9.58
C LEU A 79 13.85 -12.74 8.10
N PRO A 80 13.23 -13.66 7.34
CA PRO A 80 13.66 -14.00 5.98
C PRO A 80 13.11 -13.05 4.90
N PHE A 81 13.01 -11.76 5.21
CA PHE A 81 12.56 -10.75 4.27
C PHE A 81 13.72 -9.95 3.70
N LYS A 82 13.58 -9.45 2.48
CA LYS A 82 14.59 -8.58 1.87
C LYS A 82 14.46 -7.14 2.40
N GLU A 83 15.55 -6.39 2.25
CA GLU A 83 15.59 -4.95 2.57
C GLU A 83 14.68 -4.12 1.66
N THR A 84 14.53 -4.56 0.40
CA THR A 84 13.75 -3.85 -0.62
C THR A 84 13.03 -4.86 -1.50
N GLU A 85 11.74 -4.65 -1.71
CA GLU A 85 10.91 -5.41 -2.64
C GLU A 85 10.26 -4.51 -3.68
N ILE A 86 9.94 -5.12 -4.82
CA ILE A 86 9.13 -4.51 -5.88
C ILE A 86 7.86 -5.34 -6.04
N ALA A 87 6.71 -4.66 -6.01
CA ALA A 87 5.42 -5.25 -6.34
C ALA A 87 4.83 -4.54 -7.55
N GLU A 88 4.35 -5.29 -8.54
CA GLU A 88 3.60 -4.75 -9.67
C GLU A 88 2.12 -5.05 -9.48
N LEU A 89 1.36 -4.02 -9.13
CA LEU A 89 -0.06 -4.11 -8.78
C LEU A 89 -0.84 -3.05 -9.57
N ALA A 90 -1.99 -3.41 -10.13
CA ALA A 90 -2.84 -2.49 -10.89
C ALA A 90 -2.08 -1.70 -11.99
N LYS A 91 -1.13 -2.34 -12.67
CA LYS A 91 -0.22 -1.71 -13.66
C LYS A 91 0.64 -0.57 -13.11
N LYS A 92 0.84 -0.55 -11.81
CA LYS A 92 1.73 0.37 -11.10
C LYS A 92 2.84 -0.42 -10.41
N LYS A 93 4.03 0.17 -10.37
CA LYS A 93 5.18 -0.42 -9.68
C LYS A 93 5.35 0.25 -8.32
N PHE A 94 5.32 -0.56 -7.28
CA PHE A 94 5.52 -0.18 -5.89
C PHE A 94 6.90 -0.64 -5.45
N LEU A 95 7.73 0.28 -4.96
CA LEU A 95 8.97 -0.03 -4.28
C LEU A 95 8.69 0.03 -2.78
N VAL A 96 8.97 -1.04 -2.06
CA VAL A 96 8.84 -1.10 -0.60
C VAL A 96 10.23 -1.13 0.03
N HIS A 97 10.49 -0.21 0.95
CA HIS A 97 11.76 -0.08 1.68
C HIS A 97 11.52 0.57 3.03
N HIS A 98 12.09 0.05 4.13
CA HIS A 98 11.69 0.50 5.46
C HIS A 98 12.16 1.92 5.80
N ILE A 99 13.46 2.17 5.69
CA ILE A 99 14.06 3.46 6.11
C ILE A 99 14.27 4.38 4.93
N VAL A 100 13.45 5.42 4.83
CA VAL A 100 13.50 6.39 3.73
C VAL A 100 13.47 7.81 4.26
N ASN A 101 14.40 8.63 3.81
CA ASN A 101 14.27 10.08 3.86
C ASN A 101 13.81 10.55 2.47
N PRO A 102 12.55 10.99 2.30
CA PRO A 102 12.02 11.37 0.98
C PRO A 102 12.81 12.49 0.30
N ASN A 103 13.36 13.44 1.07
CA ASN A 103 14.12 14.58 0.56
C ASN A 103 15.59 14.26 0.29
N ALA A 104 16.13 13.21 0.91
CA ALA A 104 17.53 12.81 0.79
C ALA A 104 17.68 11.28 0.88
N PRO A 105 17.15 10.50 -0.09
CA PRO A 105 17.33 9.05 -0.08
C PRO A 105 18.82 8.68 -0.14
N SER A 106 19.19 7.54 0.46
CA SER A 106 20.56 7.02 0.38
C SER A 106 20.97 6.77 -1.09
N ASP A 107 22.26 6.78 -1.39
CA ASP A 107 22.73 6.58 -2.78
C ASP A 107 22.34 5.18 -3.30
N LYS A 108 22.34 4.16 -2.45
CA LYS A 108 21.85 2.81 -2.76
C LYS A 108 20.36 2.84 -3.17
N LEU A 109 19.54 3.57 -2.42
CA LEU A 109 18.12 3.69 -2.70
C LEU A 109 17.85 4.53 -3.94
N LYS A 110 18.60 5.63 -4.15
CA LYS A 110 18.55 6.44 -5.39
C LYS A 110 18.84 5.60 -6.63
N ALA A 111 19.90 4.78 -6.58
CA ALA A 111 20.25 3.87 -7.68
C ALA A 111 19.13 2.85 -7.93
N ARG A 112 18.50 2.33 -6.87
CA ARG A 112 17.37 1.42 -6.98
C ARG A 112 16.14 2.12 -7.59
N ILE A 113 15.80 3.31 -7.15
CA ILE A 113 14.71 4.13 -7.69
C ILE A 113 14.94 4.42 -9.19
N ALA A 114 16.16 4.83 -9.56
CA ALA A 114 16.49 5.12 -10.95
C ALA A 114 16.36 3.89 -11.87
N ARG A 115 16.74 2.70 -11.37
CA ARG A 115 16.63 1.45 -12.12
C ARG A 115 15.20 0.96 -12.25
N GLU A 116 14.44 0.97 -11.15
CA GLU A 116 13.09 0.39 -11.09
C GLU A 116 12.01 1.34 -11.60
N GLN A 117 12.25 2.65 -11.53
CA GLN A 117 11.27 3.69 -11.89
C GLN A 117 9.88 3.44 -11.26
N PRO A 118 9.79 3.33 -9.92
CA PRO A 118 8.54 3.06 -9.25
C PRO A 118 7.56 4.24 -9.39
N HIS A 119 6.27 3.94 -9.40
CA HIS A 119 5.21 4.95 -9.29
C HIS A 119 4.99 5.37 -7.83
N VAL A 120 5.19 4.41 -6.91
CA VAL A 120 4.99 4.59 -5.46
C VAL A 120 6.18 4.01 -4.72
N LEU A 121 6.65 4.72 -3.71
CA LEU A 121 7.62 4.25 -2.73
C LEU A 121 6.95 4.19 -1.36
N ILE A 122 6.78 2.97 -0.84
CA ILE A 122 6.17 2.68 0.46
C ILE A 122 7.29 2.54 1.49
N PHE A 123 7.15 3.20 2.65
CA PHE A 123 8.14 3.14 3.71
C PHE A 123 7.51 3.23 5.12
N GLY A 124 8.31 3.02 6.16
CA GLY A 124 7.89 3.05 7.56
C GLY A 124 8.86 3.85 8.44
N HIS A 125 9.30 3.26 9.55
CA HIS A 125 10.35 3.72 10.45
C HIS A 125 10.05 5.01 11.25
N THR A 126 9.51 6.03 10.63
CA THR A 126 9.28 7.33 11.30
C THR A 126 8.07 7.30 12.23
N HIS A 127 7.23 6.26 12.15
CA HIS A 127 5.96 6.14 12.87
C HIS A 127 4.97 7.28 12.58
N LYS A 128 5.18 8.03 11.51
CA LYS A 128 4.35 9.18 11.11
C LYS A 128 3.78 8.98 9.72
N ARG A 129 2.52 9.30 9.55
CA ARG A 129 1.89 9.32 8.23
C ARG A 129 2.59 10.31 7.31
N PHE A 130 2.80 9.89 6.08
CA PHE A 130 3.40 10.73 5.04
C PHE A 130 2.78 10.39 3.68
N CYS A 131 2.47 11.41 2.89
CA CYS A 131 1.94 11.25 1.55
C CYS A 131 2.29 12.48 0.71
N GLU A 132 3.36 12.39 -0.09
CA GLU A 132 3.78 13.46 -1.00
C GLU A 132 4.32 12.89 -2.31
N THR A 133 4.06 13.59 -3.41
CA THR A 133 4.66 13.28 -4.71
C THR A 133 5.92 14.11 -4.91
N ILE A 134 7.05 13.45 -4.97
CA ILE A 134 8.37 14.08 -5.15
C ILE A 134 8.98 13.51 -6.43
N ALA A 135 9.38 14.37 -7.37
CA ALA A 135 9.94 13.99 -8.66
C ALA A 135 9.09 12.93 -9.43
N GLY A 136 7.76 13.02 -9.33
CA GLY A 136 6.83 12.11 -10.01
C GLY A 136 6.58 10.78 -9.31
N ILE A 137 7.19 10.53 -8.15
CA ILE A 137 7.00 9.32 -7.34
C ILE A 137 6.19 9.68 -6.11
N LEU A 138 5.13 8.91 -5.82
CA LEU A 138 4.38 9.04 -4.58
C LEU A 138 5.17 8.38 -3.44
N PHE A 139 5.69 9.16 -2.50
CA PHE A 139 6.26 8.66 -1.24
C PHE A 139 5.15 8.52 -0.21
N PHE A 140 5.01 7.31 0.34
CA PHE A 140 3.87 7.00 1.21
C PHE A 140 4.30 6.20 2.44
N ASN A 141 3.90 6.68 3.63
CA ASN A 141 4.07 5.98 4.91
C ASN A 141 2.71 5.89 5.62
N PRO A 142 2.22 4.69 5.97
CA PRO A 142 0.92 4.52 6.62
C PRO A 142 0.90 4.97 8.08
N GLY A 143 2.07 5.19 8.71
CA GLY A 143 2.24 5.44 10.12
C GLY A 143 2.54 4.16 10.91
N TYR A 144 2.32 4.22 12.22
CA TYR A 144 2.62 3.17 13.19
C TYR A 144 1.42 2.26 13.44
N SER A 145 1.59 0.95 13.29
CA SER A 145 0.50 -0.03 13.48
C SER A 145 0.66 -0.93 14.72
N GLY A 146 1.72 -0.76 15.49
CA GLY A 146 2.04 -1.59 16.65
C GLY A 146 1.13 -1.36 17.87
N LYS A 147 1.53 -1.88 19.02
CA LYS A 147 0.78 -1.73 20.29
C LYS A 147 0.54 -0.25 20.62
N PRO A 148 -0.59 0.08 21.29
CA PRO A 148 -0.83 1.44 21.75
C PRO A 148 0.36 1.99 22.57
N LYS A 149 0.82 3.19 22.22
CA LYS A 149 1.86 3.94 22.92
C LYS A 149 1.37 5.36 23.16
N PHE A 150 1.66 5.91 24.35
CA PHE A 150 1.29 7.28 24.68
C PHE A 150 1.88 8.28 23.67
N GLY A 151 1.04 9.18 23.14
CA GLY A 151 1.44 10.22 22.19
C GLY A 151 1.78 9.73 20.77
N VAL A 152 1.57 8.44 20.45
CA VAL A 152 1.79 7.89 19.12
C VAL A 152 0.45 7.60 18.44
N GLU A 153 0.19 8.28 17.32
CA GLU A 153 -0.96 7.98 16.46
C GLU A 153 -0.76 6.63 15.79
N ARG A 154 -1.79 5.78 15.85
CA ARG A 154 -1.76 4.46 15.24
C ARG A 154 -2.57 4.43 13.96
N GLY A 155 -2.10 3.70 12.96
CA GLY A 155 -2.83 3.60 11.70
C GLY A 155 -2.25 2.61 10.72
N ALA A 156 -3.04 2.40 9.71
CA ALA A 156 -2.70 1.73 8.47
C ALA A 156 -3.28 2.55 7.31
N ALA A 157 -3.26 2.05 6.09
CA ALA A 157 -3.88 2.74 4.98
C ALA A 157 -4.41 1.77 3.93
N VAL A 158 -5.32 2.26 3.08
CA VAL A 158 -5.71 1.59 1.83
C VAL A 158 -5.39 2.53 0.67
N LEU A 159 -4.72 1.99 -0.35
CA LEU A 159 -4.52 2.65 -1.63
C LEU A 159 -5.53 2.09 -2.63
N HIS A 160 -6.23 2.98 -3.31
CA HIS A 160 -7.19 2.66 -4.37
C HIS A 160 -6.55 2.98 -5.73
N CYS A 161 -6.22 1.95 -6.50
CA CYS A 161 -5.54 2.08 -7.79
C CYS A 161 -6.50 1.73 -8.93
N ASP A 162 -6.82 2.67 -9.81
CA ASP A 162 -7.72 2.46 -10.95
C ASP A 162 -6.98 2.41 -12.31
N GLY A 163 -5.68 2.21 -12.29
CA GLY A 163 -4.80 2.19 -13.46
C GLY A 163 -4.33 3.57 -13.91
N LYS A 164 -5.04 4.65 -13.58
CA LYS A 164 -4.66 6.04 -13.87
C LYS A 164 -4.20 6.76 -12.62
N GLU A 165 -5.02 6.73 -11.59
CA GLU A 165 -4.83 7.45 -10.34
C GLU A 165 -4.60 6.50 -9.17
N ILE A 166 -3.91 6.99 -8.16
CA ILE A 166 -3.77 6.35 -6.87
C ILE A 166 -4.37 7.30 -5.84
N ARG A 167 -5.44 6.87 -5.18
CA ARG A 167 -6.04 7.57 -4.06
C ARG A 167 -5.70 6.81 -2.78
N HIS A 168 -5.54 7.52 -1.68
CA HIS A 168 -5.22 6.91 -0.39
C HIS A 168 -6.30 7.22 0.64
N GLU A 169 -6.43 6.32 1.60
CA GLU A 169 -7.26 6.47 2.78
C GLU A 169 -6.43 6.04 3.98
N PHE A 170 -6.16 6.97 4.92
CA PHE A 170 -5.56 6.63 6.19
C PHE A 170 -6.61 6.08 7.15
N LEU A 171 -6.28 4.96 7.81
CA LEU A 171 -7.15 4.24 8.74
C LEU A 171 -6.64 4.42 10.17
N ASN A 172 -7.53 4.61 11.12
CA ASN A 172 -7.20 4.75 12.56
C ASN A 172 -7.36 3.41 13.30
N LEU A 173 -6.33 3.04 14.07
CA LEU A 173 -6.27 1.83 14.90
C LEU A 173 -6.50 2.13 16.38
#